data_ef2d548d58fc01e19769cbd7a3bbf158
#
_entry.id   ef2d548d58fc01e19769cbd7a3bbf158
#
_cell.length_a   1.000
_cell.length_b   1.000
_cell.length_c   1.000
_cell.angle_alpha   90.00
_cell.angle_beta   90.00
_cell.angle_gamma   90.00
#
_symmetry.space_group_name_H-M   'P 1'
#
loop_
_entity.id
_entity.type
_entity.pdbx_description
1 polymer ?
#
loop_
_entity_poly.entity_id
_entity_poly.type
_entity_poly.pdbx_seq_one_letter_code
_entity_poly.pdbx_strand_id
1 'polypeptide(L)'
;MAELTQFEQIGARGFYRPVGVLTFEQAIELVAAGIEHARSLGLTDLLVNIQGLSGFAVPTTFGRYAFAVRWAEAGAGSVRVGFVSRPDFVDHERIGMVMAQNRGLDSDVFTTEPDAVRWLDARLGARA
;
A
#
# COMPACT_ATOMS: atom_id res chain seq x y z
N MET A 1 3.12 -8.48 -20.05
CA MET A 1 3.69 -8.17 -18.77
C MET A 1 3.57 -9.38 -17.84
N ALA A 2 4.60 -9.65 -17.05
CA ALA A 2 4.56 -10.76 -16.13
C ALA A 2 3.47 -10.57 -15.09
N GLU A 3 2.84 -11.66 -14.68
CA GLU A 3 1.91 -11.62 -13.56
C GLU A 3 2.66 -11.22 -12.29
N LEU A 4 1.97 -10.49 -11.42
CA LEU A 4 2.51 -10.19 -10.11
C LEU A 4 2.44 -11.42 -9.24
N THR A 5 3.60 -11.85 -8.73
CA THR A 5 3.65 -12.93 -7.76
C THR A 5 3.16 -12.41 -6.41
N GLN A 6 2.66 -13.31 -5.56
CA GLN A 6 2.14 -12.99 -4.22
C GLN A 6 0.95 -12.03 -4.23
N PHE A 7 0.26 -11.88 -5.34
CA PHE A 7 -0.99 -11.16 -5.42
C PHE A 7 -2.14 -12.16 -5.44
N GLU A 8 -3.09 -11.95 -4.56
CA GLU A 8 -4.25 -12.82 -4.42
C GLU A 8 -5.51 -11.97 -4.39
N GLN A 9 -6.54 -12.41 -5.09
CA GLN A 9 -7.84 -11.73 -5.05
C GLN A 9 -8.82 -12.63 -4.29
N ILE A 10 -9.45 -12.06 -3.27
CA ILE A 10 -10.51 -12.74 -2.52
C ILE A 10 -11.74 -11.84 -2.56
N GLY A 11 -12.76 -12.26 -3.31
CA GLY A 11 -13.93 -11.43 -3.54
C GLY A 11 -13.54 -10.16 -4.29
N ALA A 12 -13.91 -9.01 -3.75
CA ALA A 12 -13.65 -7.70 -4.35
C ALA A 12 -12.36 -7.05 -3.80
N ARG A 13 -11.56 -7.79 -3.04
CA ARG A 13 -10.37 -7.27 -2.38
C ARG A 13 -9.12 -7.97 -2.85
N GLY A 14 -8.07 -7.21 -3.13
CA GLY A 14 -6.75 -7.74 -3.44
C GLY A 14 -5.88 -7.81 -2.19
N PHE A 15 -4.99 -8.80 -2.15
CA PHE A 15 -3.99 -8.97 -1.10
C PHE A 15 -2.65 -9.12 -1.79
N TYR A 16 -1.75 -8.17 -1.58
CA TYR A 16 -0.42 -8.18 -2.19
C TYR A 16 0.63 -8.27 -1.10
N ARG A 17 1.40 -9.35 -1.11
CA ARG A 17 2.41 -9.63 -0.09
C ARG A 17 3.77 -9.85 -0.75
N PRO A 18 4.38 -8.80 -1.31
CA PRO A 18 5.66 -8.96 -1.99
C PRO A 18 6.78 -9.30 -1.00
N VAL A 19 7.75 -10.08 -1.47
CA VAL A 19 8.89 -10.51 -0.67
C VAL A 19 10.15 -10.30 -1.49
N GLY A 20 11.20 -9.79 -0.85
CA GLY A 20 12.48 -9.66 -1.53
C GLY A 20 13.41 -8.65 -0.88
N VAL A 21 14.66 -8.68 -1.33
CA VAL A 21 15.69 -7.72 -0.96
C VAL A 21 15.83 -6.74 -2.12
N LEU A 22 15.49 -5.48 -1.88
CA LEU A 22 15.35 -4.46 -2.92
C LEU A 22 15.95 -3.15 -2.46
N THR A 23 16.26 -2.28 -3.41
CA THR A 23 16.52 -0.87 -3.07
C THR A 23 15.19 -0.21 -2.70
N PHE A 24 15.27 0.94 -2.05
CA PHE A 24 14.07 1.70 -1.69
C PHE A 24 13.25 2.07 -2.94
N GLU A 25 13.93 2.52 -4.00
CA GLU A 25 13.29 2.87 -5.26
C GLU A 25 12.60 1.67 -5.91
N GLN A 26 13.25 0.51 -5.87
CA GLN A 26 12.64 -0.71 -6.39
C GLN A 26 11.40 -1.11 -5.59
N ALA A 27 11.46 -0.94 -4.27
CA ALA A 27 10.32 -1.24 -3.40
C ALA A 27 9.14 -0.33 -3.71
N ILE A 28 9.39 0.96 -3.91
CA ILE A 28 8.34 1.92 -4.30
C ILE A 28 7.66 1.48 -5.59
N GLU A 29 8.44 1.14 -6.61
CA GLU A 29 7.88 0.74 -7.91
C GLU A 29 7.16 -0.60 -7.84
N LEU A 30 7.65 -1.53 -7.03
CA LEU A 30 6.98 -2.81 -6.86
C LEU A 30 5.60 -2.65 -6.23
N VAL A 31 5.49 -1.83 -5.19
CA VAL A 31 4.20 -1.54 -4.56
C VAL A 31 3.29 -0.80 -5.53
N ALA A 32 3.81 0.17 -6.27
CA ALA A 32 3.04 0.88 -7.28
C ALA A 32 2.47 -0.08 -8.32
N ALA A 33 3.25 -1.06 -8.76
CA ALA A 33 2.78 -2.08 -9.69
C ALA A 33 1.63 -2.90 -9.12
N GLY A 34 1.68 -3.22 -7.82
CA GLY A 34 0.59 -3.91 -7.15
C GLY A 34 -0.69 -3.10 -7.12
N ILE A 35 -0.57 -1.80 -6.85
CA ILE A 35 -1.73 -0.88 -6.86
C ILE A 35 -2.31 -0.77 -8.27
N GLU A 36 -1.45 -0.61 -9.26
CA GLU A 36 -1.88 -0.54 -10.67
C GLU A 36 -2.56 -1.83 -11.11
N HIS A 37 -2.03 -2.97 -10.67
CA HIS A 37 -2.63 -4.26 -10.97
C HIS A 37 -4.05 -4.38 -10.40
N ALA A 38 -4.22 -4.01 -9.12
CA ALA A 38 -5.54 -3.99 -8.48
C ALA A 38 -6.50 -3.09 -9.25
N ARG A 39 -6.05 -1.91 -9.66
CA ARG A 39 -6.86 -1.00 -10.43
C ARG A 39 -7.27 -1.63 -11.78
N SER A 40 -6.34 -2.31 -12.44
CA SER A 40 -6.62 -2.95 -13.73
C SER A 40 -7.65 -4.07 -13.63
N LEU A 41 -7.75 -4.70 -12.46
CA LEU A 41 -8.75 -5.72 -12.19
C LEU A 41 -10.09 -5.15 -11.74
N GLY A 42 -10.21 -3.83 -11.62
CA GLY A 42 -11.42 -3.19 -11.14
C GLY A 42 -11.64 -3.30 -9.63
N LEU A 43 -10.59 -3.68 -8.88
CA LEU A 43 -10.68 -3.78 -7.43
C LEU A 43 -10.65 -2.39 -6.80
N THR A 44 -11.47 -2.18 -5.78
CA THR A 44 -11.51 -0.90 -5.06
C THR A 44 -10.79 -0.99 -3.72
N ASP A 45 -10.51 -2.20 -3.22
CA ASP A 45 -9.86 -2.43 -1.95
C ASP A 45 -8.60 -3.28 -2.16
N LEU A 46 -7.51 -2.86 -1.53
CA LEU A 46 -6.24 -3.58 -1.60
C LEU A 46 -5.54 -3.54 -0.24
N LEU A 47 -5.10 -4.70 0.22
CA LEU A 47 -4.16 -4.79 1.34
C LEU A 47 -2.78 -5.04 0.76
N VAL A 48 -1.80 -4.20 1.13
CA VAL A 48 -0.41 -4.38 0.73
C VAL A 48 0.43 -4.61 1.97
N ASN A 49 0.98 -5.81 2.11
CA ASN A 49 1.85 -6.14 3.23
C ASN A 49 3.31 -6.06 2.77
N ILE A 50 4.02 -5.04 3.24
CA ILE A 50 5.41 -4.80 2.86
C ILE A 50 6.40 -5.30 3.91
N GLN A 51 5.95 -6.07 4.90
CA GLN A 51 6.83 -6.61 5.95
C GLN A 51 7.85 -7.60 5.40
N GLY A 52 7.58 -8.20 4.24
CA GLY A 52 8.51 -9.11 3.58
C GLY A 52 9.56 -8.44 2.72
N LEU A 53 9.54 -7.12 2.60
CA LEU A 53 10.54 -6.38 1.84
C LEU A 53 11.66 -5.92 2.76
N SER A 54 12.90 -6.00 2.27
CA SER A 54 14.09 -5.58 3.01
C SER A 54 15.14 -5.06 2.04
N GLY A 55 16.28 -4.60 2.57
CA GLY A 55 17.39 -4.09 1.75
C GLY A 55 17.47 -2.57 1.74
N PHE A 56 16.62 -1.88 2.49
CA PHE A 56 16.61 -0.42 2.58
C PHE A 56 16.36 0.02 4.03
N ALA A 57 16.83 1.21 4.33
CA ALA A 57 16.68 1.79 5.67
C ALA A 57 15.28 2.39 5.86
N VAL A 58 14.96 2.74 7.10
CA VAL A 58 13.74 3.48 7.42
C VAL A 58 13.72 4.77 6.59
N PRO A 59 12.64 5.05 5.86
CA PRO A 59 12.61 6.20 4.96
C PRO A 59 12.72 7.53 5.71
N THR A 60 13.41 8.47 5.08
CA THR A 60 13.42 9.87 5.51
C THR A 60 12.08 10.52 5.14
N THR A 61 11.85 11.75 5.61
CA THR A 61 10.67 12.53 5.21
C THR A 61 10.63 12.70 3.69
N PHE A 62 11.78 12.96 3.07
CA PHE A 62 11.85 13.08 1.61
C PHE A 62 11.49 11.76 0.93
N GLY A 63 11.98 10.64 1.45
CA GLY A 63 11.63 9.32 0.92
C GLY A 63 10.15 9.02 1.06
N ARG A 64 9.52 9.44 2.16
CA ARG A 64 8.07 9.28 2.35
C ARG A 64 7.28 10.09 1.34
N TYR A 65 7.73 11.28 1.01
CA TYR A 65 7.13 12.08 -0.05
C TYR A 65 7.20 11.34 -1.39
N ALA A 66 8.35 10.76 -1.71
CA ALA A 66 8.54 10.05 -2.97
C ALA A 66 7.54 8.89 -3.14
N PHE A 67 7.39 8.03 -2.12
CA PHE A 67 6.44 6.94 -2.26
C PHE A 67 4.98 7.43 -2.25
N ALA A 68 4.68 8.47 -1.47
CA ALA A 68 3.33 9.01 -1.41
C ALA A 68 2.86 9.50 -2.79
N VAL A 69 3.71 10.24 -3.48
CA VAL A 69 3.42 10.74 -4.83
C VAL A 69 3.20 9.59 -5.79
N ARG A 70 4.11 8.62 -5.79
CA ARG A 70 4.07 7.51 -6.76
C ARG A 70 2.87 6.61 -6.53
N TRP A 71 2.57 6.29 -5.26
CA TRP A 71 1.46 5.40 -4.95
C TRP A 71 0.10 6.05 -5.18
N ALA A 72 -0.03 7.34 -4.89
CA ALA A 72 -1.25 8.07 -5.20
C ALA A 72 -1.50 8.11 -6.72
N GLU A 73 -0.45 8.29 -7.50
CA GLU A 73 -0.50 8.24 -8.95
C GLU A 73 -0.95 6.86 -9.44
N ALA A 74 -0.39 5.79 -8.87
CA ALA A 74 -0.75 4.42 -9.23
C ALA A 74 -2.22 4.12 -8.93
N GLY A 75 -2.75 4.61 -7.83
CA GLY A 75 -4.14 4.39 -7.43
C GLY A 75 -5.14 5.19 -8.23
N ALA A 76 -4.73 6.34 -8.76
CA ALA A 76 -5.55 7.22 -9.58
C ALA A 76 -6.93 7.51 -8.97
N GLY A 77 -7.02 7.55 -7.64
CA GLY A 77 -8.25 7.84 -6.91
C GLY A 77 -9.27 6.71 -6.87
N SER A 78 -8.95 5.53 -7.41
CA SER A 78 -9.93 4.45 -7.55
C SER A 78 -9.66 3.23 -6.65
N VAL A 79 -8.51 3.17 -5.99
CA VAL A 79 -8.15 2.02 -5.13
C VAL A 79 -7.88 2.52 -3.73
N ARG A 80 -8.54 1.92 -2.74
CA ARG A 80 -8.21 2.15 -1.32
C ARG A 80 -7.18 1.13 -0.89
N VAL A 81 -6.17 1.57 -0.16
CA VAL A 81 -5.05 0.71 0.20
C VAL A 81 -4.80 0.73 1.71
N GLY A 82 -4.87 -0.44 2.33
CA GLY A 82 -4.39 -0.64 3.69
C GLY A 82 -3.00 -1.23 3.65
N PHE A 83 -2.01 -0.46 4.09
CA PHE A 83 -0.62 -0.92 4.13
C PHE A 83 -0.32 -1.60 5.46
N VAL A 84 0.43 -2.71 5.41
CA VAL A 84 0.94 -3.38 6.60
C VAL A 84 2.46 -3.30 6.56
N SER A 85 3.05 -2.66 7.56
CA SER A 85 4.48 -2.38 7.61
C SER A 85 5.06 -2.77 8.95
N ARG A 86 6.40 -2.86 9.03
CA ARG A 86 7.08 -3.10 10.30
C ARG A 86 6.92 -1.86 11.19
N PRO A 87 6.82 -2.06 12.53
CA PRO A 87 6.63 -0.92 13.43
C PRO A 87 7.68 0.17 13.32
N ASP A 88 8.94 -0.20 13.03
CA ASP A 88 10.03 0.78 12.89
C ASP A 88 9.90 1.64 11.63
N PHE A 89 9.06 1.24 10.67
CA PHE A 89 8.82 2.02 9.44
C PHE A 89 7.61 2.95 9.57
N VAL A 90 6.81 2.79 10.62
CA VAL A 90 5.62 3.62 10.84
C VAL A 90 5.99 4.71 11.84
N ASP A 91 6.02 5.96 11.38
CA ASP A 91 6.29 7.08 12.28
C ASP A 91 5.03 7.47 13.05
N HIS A 92 5.23 8.21 14.16
CA HIS A 92 4.12 8.61 15.03
C HIS A 92 3.08 9.43 14.31
N GLU A 93 3.50 10.28 13.40
CA GLU A 93 2.62 11.22 12.71
C GLU A 93 2.09 10.66 11.40
N ARG A 94 2.58 9.49 10.98
CA ARG A 94 2.18 8.84 9.71
C ARG A 94 2.31 9.80 8.52
N ILE A 95 3.42 10.52 8.48
CA ILE A 95 3.63 11.59 7.49
C ILE A 95 3.44 11.08 6.07
N GLY A 96 3.97 9.89 5.76
CA GLY A 96 3.82 9.32 4.42
C GLY A 96 2.37 9.09 4.03
N MET A 97 1.56 8.62 4.97
CA MET A 97 0.13 8.40 4.70
C MET A 97 -0.64 9.71 4.57
N VAL A 98 -0.32 10.70 5.40
CA VAL A 98 -0.94 12.02 5.27
C VAL A 98 -0.61 12.62 3.90
N MET A 99 0.64 12.52 3.45
CA MET A 99 1.03 12.99 2.13
C MET A 99 0.27 12.27 1.01
N ALA A 100 0.12 10.95 1.12
CA ALA A 100 -0.61 10.16 0.14
C ALA A 100 -2.10 10.53 0.12
N GLN A 101 -2.70 10.69 1.30
CA GLN A 101 -4.11 11.10 1.44
C GLN A 101 -4.33 12.47 0.81
N ASN A 102 -3.42 13.41 1.04
CA ASN A 102 -3.50 14.75 0.46
C ASN A 102 -3.41 14.74 -1.06
N ARG A 103 -2.90 13.67 -1.64
CA ARG A 103 -2.81 13.50 -3.09
C ARG A 103 -3.88 12.58 -3.65
N GLY A 104 -4.88 12.23 -2.84
CA GLY A 104 -6.04 11.49 -3.30
C GLY A 104 -5.97 9.99 -3.11
N LEU A 105 -4.95 9.46 -2.43
CA LEU A 105 -4.91 8.04 -2.11
C LEU A 105 -5.61 7.79 -0.77
N ASP A 106 -6.75 7.12 -0.81
CA ASP A 106 -7.46 6.72 0.40
C ASP A 106 -6.71 5.53 1.00
N SER A 107 -5.87 5.79 1.99
CA SER A 107 -4.95 4.80 2.54
C SER A 107 -4.62 5.07 4.00
N ASP A 108 -4.16 4.03 4.68
CA ASP A 108 -3.57 4.14 6.00
C ASP A 108 -2.58 3.00 6.19
N VAL A 109 -1.82 3.04 7.27
CA VAL A 109 -0.77 2.08 7.55
C VAL A 109 -0.97 1.44 8.92
N PHE A 110 -0.70 0.14 8.98
CA PHE A 110 -0.91 -0.69 10.16
C PHE A 110 0.31 -1.59 10.36
N THR A 111 0.41 -2.21 11.52
CA THR A 111 1.50 -3.14 11.81
C THR A 111 1.08 -4.60 11.75
N THR A 112 -0.22 -4.87 11.58
CA THR A 112 -0.75 -6.23 11.43
C THR A 112 -1.80 -6.26 10.32
N GLU A 113 -1.93 -7.41 9.67
CA GLU A 113 -2.99 -7.58 8.65
C GLU A 113 -4.39 -7.48 9.24
N PRO A 114 -4.70 -8.07 10.41
CA PRO A 114 -6.04 -7.91 10.98
C PRO A 114 -6.47 -6.46 11.17
N ASP A 115 -5.54 -5.60 11.58
CA ASP A 115 -5.84 -4.18 11.74
C ASP A 115 -6.17 -3.52 10.41
N ALA A 116 -5.40 -3.83 9.36
CA ALA A 116 -5.65 -3.31 8.04
C ALA A 116 -7.00 -3.81 7.48
N VAL A 117 -7.31 -5.08 7.71
CA VAL A 117 -8.58 -5.67 7.27
C VAL A 117 -9.74 -4.97 7.97
N ARG A 118 -9.65 -4.73 9.27
CA ARG A 118 -10.70 -4.03 10.01
C ARG A 118 -10.93 -2.63 9.46
N TRP A 119 -9.86 -1.93 9.12
CA TRP A 119 -9.97 -0.59 8.53
C TRP A 119 -10.66 -0.64 7.16
N LEU A 120 -10.27 -1.60 6.32
CA LEU A 120 -10.89 -1.76 5.01
C LEU A 120 -12.36 -2.12 5.12
N ASP A 121 -12.69 -3.03 6.06
CA ASP A 121 -14.08 -3.45 6.28
C ASP A 121 -14.94 -2.30 6.79
N ALA A 122 -14.42 -1.49 7.70
CA ALA A 122 -15.14 -0.35 8.26
C ALA A 122 -15.45 0.69 7.18
N ARG A 123 -14.49 0.96 6.29
CA ARG A 123 -14.70 1.91 5.20
C ARG A 123 -15.72 1.38 4.18
N LEU A 124 -15.68 0.09 3.90
CA LEU A 124 -16.66 -0.53 3.03
C LEU A 124 -18.06 -0.45 3.65
N GLY A 125 -18.18 -0.74 4.95
CA GLY A 125 -19.44 -0.61 5.68
C GLY A 125 -19.97 0.82 5.68
N ALA A 126 -19.10 1.81 5.80
CA ALA A 126 -19.48 3.23 5.79
C ALA A 126 -20.07 3.66 4.45
N ARG A 127 -19.79 2.94 3.39
CA ARG A 127 -20.32 3.22 2.05
C ARG A 127 -21.67 2.57 1.78
N ALA A 128 -21.97 1.58 2.56
CA ALA A 128 -23.25 0.89 2.45
C ALA A 128 -24.36 1.73 3.07
#